data_3739e89246d701999da0e7af1b08c35a
#
_entry.id   3739e89246d701999da0e7af1b08c35a
#
_cell.length_a   1.000
_cell.length_b   1.000
_cell.length_c   1.000
_cell.angle_alpha   90.00
_cell.angle_beta   90.00
_cell.angle_gamma   90.00
#
_symmetry.space_group_name_H-M   'P 1'
#
loop_
_entity.id
_entity.type
_entity.pdbx_description
1 polymer ?
#
loop_
_entity_poly.entity_id
_entity_poly.type
_entity_poly.pdbx_seq_one_letter_code
_entity_poly.pdbx_strand_id
1 'polypeptide(L)'
;MIDLTNCNLCPHRCSVNREQGQLGFCHLDAGLHIANISLHTGEEPIDGSENGVCNVFFSHCNLRCVYCQNYQISQPQSVVKHEITDYESAVNQIVAILQKNVNFLGFVSPTSHIPHMLKIIDMVQKYGFSPKIIYNTNGYENVETLRLLEGIVDIYLPDFKYADDELAQRLSGIPNYTETALAAIGEMYRQKKSVLNDENPA
;
A
#
# COMPACT_ATOMS: atom_id res chain seq x y z
N MET A 1 -14.56 8.01 8.88
CA MET A 1 -14.71 7.41 7.54
C MET A 1 -13.85 8.19 6.58
N ILE A 2 -13.08 7.54 5.72
CA ILE A 2 -12.23 8.23 4.73
C ILE A 2 -13.14 8.82 3.65
N ASP A 3 -12.97 10.11 3.37
CA ASP A 3 -13.81 10.87 2.43
C ASP A 3 -13.13 10.89 1.04
N LEU A 4 -13.76 10.27 0.05
CA LEU A 4 -13.32 10.29 -1.34
C LEU A 4 -14.01 11.38 -2.17
N THR A 5 -14.98 12.10 -1.60
CA THR A 5 -15.59 13.27 -2.26
C THR A 5 -14.65 14.49 -2.25
N ASN A 6 -13.65 14.44 -1.37
CA ASN A 6 -12.58 15.45 -1.26
C ASN A 6 -11.26 14.75 -0.90
N CYS A 7 -10.63 14.10 -1.88
CA CYS A 7 -9.51 13.19 -1.66
C CYS A 7 -8.25 13.87 -1.11
N ASN A 8 -7.91 13.53 0.14
CA ASN A 8 -6.71 13.99 0.85
C ASN A 8 -5.91 12.82 1.47
N LEU A 9 -6.00 11.61 0.87
CA LEU A 9 -5.36 10.39 1.40
C LEU A 9 -3.83 10.47 1.45
N CYS A 10 -3.22 11.09 0.46
CA CYS A 10 -1.77 11.20 0.33
C CYS A 10 -1.31 12.65 0.30
N PRO A 11 0.00 12.93 0.37
CA PRO A 11 0.54 14.29 0.42
C PRO A 11 0.22 15.17 -0.79
N HIS A 12 -0.24 14.59 -1.91
CA HIS A 12 -0.73 15.39 -3.05
C HIS A 12 -1.96 16.22 -2.72
N ARG A 13 -2.79 15.79 -1.76
CA ARG A 13 -4.00 16.51 -1.31
C ARG A 13 -4.79 17.09 -2.49
N CYS A 14 -5.09 16.23 -3.47
CA CYS A 14 -5.69 16.63 -4.76
C CYS A 14 -7.06 17.29 -4.61
N SER A 15 -7.78 17.05 -3.51
CA SER A 15 -9.13 17.56 -3.22
C SER A 15 -10.17 17.28 -4.32
N VAL A 16 -9.93 16.25 -5.14
CA VAL A 16 -10.85 15.83 -6.19
C VAL A 16 -11.95 14.94 -5.62
N ASN A 17 -13.12 14.98 -6.26
CA ASN A 17 -14.24 14.11 -5.96
C ASN A 17 -14.12 12.81 -6.78
N ARG A 18 -13.50 11.79 -6.17
CA ARG A 18 -13.30 10.48 -6.81
C ARG A 18 -14.61 9.73 -7.02
N GLU A 19 -15.62 9.96 -6.18
CA GLU A 19 -16.95 9.33 -6.33
C GLU A 19 -17.69 9.80 -7.57
N GLN A 20 -17.38 11.02 -8.05
CA GLN A 20 -17.88 11.57 -9.30
C GLN A 20 -16.94 11.33 -10.49
N GLY A 21 -15.94 10.45 -10.34
CA GLY A 21 -14.98 10.11 -11.38
C GLY A 21 -13.92 11.19 -11.65
N GLN A 22 -13.76 12.19 -10.75
CA GLN A 22 -12.64 13.12 -10.87
C GLN A 22 -11.33 12.42 -10.50
N LEU A 23 -10.31 12.62 -11.32
CA LEU A 23 -9.02 11.98 -11.18
C LEU A 23 -7.99 12.96 -10.61
N GLY A 24 -7.28 12.53 -9.57
CA GLY A 24 -6.13 13.25 -9.02
C GLY A 24 -4.81 12.81 -9.63
N PHE A 25 -3.70 13.03 -8.91
CA PHE A 25 -2.36 12.65 -9.36
C PHE A 25 -2.23 11.15 -9.69
N CYS A 26 -2.84 10.28 -8.87
CA CYS A 26 -2.81 8.82 -9.04
C CYS A 26 -3.74 8.30 -10.16
N HIS A 27 -4.55 9.13 -10.78
CA HIS A 27 -5.52 8.76 -11.83
C HIS A 27 -6.53 7.68 -11.41
N LEU A 28 -6.96 7.67 -10.15
CA LEU A 28 -7.96 6.75 -9.62
C LEU A 28 -9.29 7.44 -9.35
N ASP A 29 -10.38 6.79 -9.72
CA ASP A 29 -11.72 7.08 -9.22
C ASP A 29 -11.96 6.41 -7.85
N ALA A 30 -13.22 6.32 -7.39
CA ALA A 30 -13.56 5.66 -6.13
C ALA A 30 -13.73 4.14 -6.25
N GLY A 31 -13.50 3.55 -7.41
CA GLY A 31 -13.60 2.11 -7.65
C GLY A 31 -12.45 1.29 -7.05
N LEU A 32 -12.67 -0.01 -6.95
CA LEU A 32 -11.62 -0.96 -6.61
C LEU A 32 -10.78 -1.27 -7.86
N HIS A 33 -9.47 -1.14 -7.76
CA HIS A 33 -8.52 -1.38 -8.83
C HIS A 33 -7.35 -2.23 -8.34
N ILE A 34 -7.43 -3.56 -8.49
CA ILE A 34 -6.37 -4.50 -8.14
C ILE A 34 -5.79 -5.10 -9.42
N ALA A 35 -4.50 -4.92 -9.60
CA ALA A 35 -3.78 -5.44 -10.75
C ALA A 35 -3.46 -6.93 -10.63
N ASN A 36 -3.12 -7.39 -9.42
CA ASN A 36 -2.74 -8.78 -9.18
C ASN A 36 -2.90 -9.16 -7.71
N ILE A 37 -3.21 -10.44 -7.47
CA ILE A 37 -3.14 -11.08 -6.16
C ILE A 37 -2.32 -12.35 -6.32
N SER A 38 -1.21 -12.46 -5.59
CA SER A 38 -0.31 -13.60 -5.73
C SER A 38 0.39 -13.96 -4.43
N LEU A 39 0.74 -15.25 -4.32
CA LEU A 39 1.66 -15.72 -3.30
C LEU A 39 3.09 -15.29 -3.66
N HIS A 40 3.76 -14.61 -2.76
CA HIS A 40 5.15 -14.20 -2.88
C HIS A 40 5.99 -14.85 -1.79
N THR A 41 7.12 -15.48 -2.18
CA THR A 41 7.99 -16.24 -1.26
C THR A 41 9.39 -15.63 -1.12
N GLY A 42 9.59 -14.41 -1.61
CA GLY A 42 10.89 -13.70 -1.59
C GLY A 42 10.83 -12.33 -0.91
N GLU A 43 9.91 -12.15 0.05
CA GLU A 43 9.85 -10.94 0.86
C GLU A 43 11.05 -10.81 1.80
N GLU A 44 11.20 -9.63 2.39
CA GLU A 44 12.09 -9.39 3.52
C GLU A 44 11.92 -10.49 4.58
N PRO A 45 12.99 -10.90 5.29
CA PRO A 45 12.90 -11.94 6.30
C PRO A 45 12.03 -11.47 7.48
N ILE A 46 10.76 -11.82 7.44
CA ILE A 46 9.78 -11.58 8.50
C ILE A 46 9.53 -12.89 9.21
N ASP A 47 9.67 -12.91 10.54
CA ASP A 47 9.42 -14.10 11.34
C ASP A 47 8.02 -14.67 11.10
N GLY A 48 7.96 -15.94 10.67
CA GLY A 48 6.73 -16.66 10.38
C GLY A 48 6.24 -16.51 8.94
N SER A 49 7.05 -15.93 8.02
CA SER A 49 6.71 -15.79 6.60
C SER A 49 7.25 -16.93 5.72
N GLU A 50 7.65 -18.06 6.30
CA GLU A 50 8.25 -19.19 5.56
C GLU A 50 7.34 -19.74 4.46
N ASN A 51 6.02 -19.62 4.64
CA ASN A 51 5.02 -20.00 3.63
C ASN A 51 4.71 -18.86 2.63
N GLY A 52 5.43 -17.74 2.72
CA GLY A 52 5.25 -16.57 1.89
C GLY A 52 4.19 -15.60 2.38
N VAL A 53 3.94 -14.59 1.57
CA VAL A 53 2.98 -13.51 1.79
C VAL A 53 1.95 -13.51 0.66
N CYS A 54 0.67 -13.40 0.98
CA CYS A 54 -0.36 -13.11 -0.01
C CYS A 54 -0.30 -11.62 -0.35
N ASN A 55 0.32 -11.26 -1.47
CA ASN A 55 0.45 -9.86 -1.88
C ASN A 55 -0.69 -9.41 -2.81
N VAL A 56 -1.31 -8.29 -2.45
CA VAL A 56 -2.29 -7.55 -3.25
C VAL A 56 -1.60 -6.35 -3.88
N PHE A 57 -1.45 -6.38 -5.19
CA PHE A 57 -0.90 -5.27 -5.97
C PHE A 57 -2.04 -4.42 -6.50
N PHE A 58 -2.16 -3.20 -6.00
CA PHE A 58 -3.11 -2.25 -6.53
C PHE A 58 -2.62 -1.64 -7.85
N SER A 59 -3.57 -1.27 -8.71
CA SER A 59 -3.27 -0.48 -9.91
C SER A 59 -3.01 0.96 -9.54
N HIS A 60 -2.16 1.63 -10.30
CA HIS A 60 -1.74 3.01 -10.11
C HIS A 60 -0.97 3.26 -8.81
N CYS A 61 -0.36 4.42 -8.69
CA CYS A 61 0.46 4.79 -7.53
C CYS A 61 0.41 6.30 -7.30
N ASN A 62 0.68 6.73 -6.08
CA ASN A 62 0.87 8.14 -5.73
C ASN A 62 2.27 8.67 -6.07
N LEU A 63 3.13 7.84 -6.69
CA LEU A 63 4.39 8.24 -7.33
C LEU A 63 4.38 7.89 -8.83
N ARG A 64 5.24 8.57 -9.61
CA ARG A 64 5.44 8.33 -11.04
C ARG A 64 6.89 7.99 -11.36
N CYS A 65 7.48 7.09 -10.56
CA CYS A 65 8.89 6.73 -10.67
C CYS A 65 9.22 6.21 -12.07
N VAL A 66 10.19 6.83 -12.74
CA VAL A 66 10.62 6.41 -14.10
C VAL A 66 11.32 5.05 -14.12
N TYR A 67 11.78 4.57 -12.96
CA TYR A 67 12.43 3.27 -12.78
C TYR A 67 11.54 2.24 -12.06
N CYS A 68 10.22 2.45 -12.02
CA CYS A 68 9.31 1.55 -11.31
C CYS A 68 9.37 0.14 -11.87
N GLN A 69 9.63 -0.87 -11.01
CA GLN A 69 9.59 -2.28 -11.39
C GLN A 69 8.19 -2.69 -11.87
N ASN A 70 7.16 -2.10 -11.26
CA ASN A 70 5.76 -2.38 -11.56
C ASN A 70 5.15 -1.32 -12.50
N TYR A 71 5.94 -0.75 -13.43
CA TYR A 71 5.50 0.36 -14.28
C TYR A 71 4.26 0.01 -15.13
N GLN A 72 4.06 -1.28 -15.46
CA GLN A 72 2.92 -1.73 -16.25
C GLN A 72 1.58 -1.51 -15.54
N ILE A 73 1.58 -1.44 -14.20
CA ILE A 73 0.37 -1.30 -13.39
C ILE A 73 0.33 0.01 -12.58
N SER A 74 1.46 0.68 -12.39
CA SER A 74 1.58 1.81 -11.45
C SER A 74 1.42 3.18 -12.09
N GLN A 75 1.64 3.30 -13.41
CA GLN A 75 1.63 4.59 -14.08
C GLN A 75 0.22 5.08 -14.41
N PRO A 76 -0.03 6.41 -14.49
CA PRO A 76 -1.35 6.96 -14.80
C PRO A 76 -1.96 6.48 -16.12
N GLN A 77 -1.11 6.16 -17.10
CA GLN A 77 -1.51 5.66 -18.41
C GLN A 77 -1.57 4.13 -18.48
N SER A 78 -1.30 3.42 -17.39
CA SER A 78 -1.33 1.95 -17.38
C SER A 78 -2.73 1.44 -17.67
N VAL A 79 -2.83 0.48 -18.57
CA VAL A 79 -4.05 -0.27 -18.83
C VAL A 79 -3.83 -1.68 -18.31
N VAL A 80 -4.42 -1.98 -17.17
CA VAL A 80 -4.27 -3.28 -16.52
C VAL A 80 -5.26 -4.25 -17.13
N LYS A 81 -4.74 -5.26 -17.85
CA LYS A 81 -5.57 -6.34 -18.39
C LYS A 81 -6.00 -7.25 -17.23
N HIS A 82 -7.29 -7.61 -17.19
CA HIS A 82 -7.86 -8.47 -16.15
C HIS A 82 -7.78 -7.88 -14.74
N GLU A 83 -7.95 -6.56 -14.64
CA GLU A 83 -8.06 -5.88 -13.35
C GLU A 83 -9.22 -6.43 -12.53
N ILE A 84 -8.99 -6.67 -11.23
CA ILE A 84 -10.03 -7.10 -10.30
C ILE A 84 -10.71 -5.86 -9.75
N THR A 85 -11.99 -5.70 -10.03
CA THR A 85 -12.78 -4.52 -9.67
C THR A 85 -13.93 -4.83 -8.71
N ASP A 86 -14.07 -6.09 -8.31
CA ASP A 86 -15.06 -6.52 -7.32
C ASP A 86 -14.40 -7.18 -6.11
N TYR A 87 -14.99 -6.91 -4.94
CA TYR A 87 -14.45 -7.37 -3.66
C TYR A 87 -14.58 -8.88 -3.45
N GLU A 88 -15.63 -9.50 -3.97
CA GLU A 88 -15.85 -10.94 -3.77
C GLU A 88 -14.78 -11.75 -4.50
N SER A 89 -14.51 -11.38 -5.75
CA SER A 89 -13.41 -11.97 -6.54
C SER A 89 -12.05 -11.77 -5.85
N ALA A 90 -11.78 -10.58 -5.34
CA ALA A 90 -10.53 -10.29 -4.64
C ALA A 90 -10.38 -11.13 -3.38
N VAL A 91 -11.41 -11.16 -2.53
CA VAL A 91 -11.39 -11.88 -1.25
C VAL A 91 -11.31 -13.40 -1.49
N ASN A 92 -12.02 -13.94 -2.48
CA ASN A 92 -11.93 -15.36 -2.81
C ASN A 92 -10.51 -15.78 -3.23
N GLN A 93 -9.80 -14.96 -4.01
CA GLN A 93 -8.41 -15.23 -4.39
C GLN A 93 -7.47 -15.15 -3.17
N ILE A 94 -7.65 -14.14 -2.30
CA ILE A 94 -6.88 -14.00 -1.07
C ILE A 94 -7.09 -15.23 -0.17
N VAL A 95 -8.33 -15.61 0.10
CA VAL A 95 -8.68 -16.75 0.93
C VAL A 95 -8.09 -18.05 0.40
N ALA A 96 -8.13 -18.26 -0.93
CA ALA A 96 -7.52 -19.44 -1.56
C ALA A 96 -5.99 -19.54 -1.34
N ILE A 97 -5.31 -18.40 -1.17
CA ILE A 97 -3.89 -18.35 -0.83
C ILE A 97 -3.69 -18.60 0.68
N LEU A 98 -4.47 -17.91 1.53
CA LEU A 98 -4.36 -18.05 2.99
C LEU A 98 -4.63 -19.48 3.48
N GLN A 99 -5.52 -20.23 2.80
CA GLN A 99 -5.78 -21.64 3.05
C GLN A 99 -4.55 -22.56 2.91
N LYS A 100 -3.47 -22.07 2.29
CA LYS A 100 -2.19 -22.79 2.15
C LYS A 100 -1.24 -22.56 3.34
N ASN A 101 -1.78 -22.23 4.52
CA ASN A 101 -1.03 -21.87 5.72
C ASN A 101 -0.18 -20.59 5.56
N VAL A 102 -0.62 -19.68 4.73
CA VAL A 102 -0.04 -18.34 4.60
C VAL A 102 -0.65 -17.45 5.67
N ASN A 103 0.18 -16.86 6.53
CA ASN A 103 -0.26 -16.08 7.70
C ASN A 103 -0.13 -14.57 7.50
N PHE A 104 0.27 -14.12 6.31
CA PHE A 104 0.50 -12.71 5.98
C PHE A 104 -0.32 -12.28 4.77
N LEU A 105 -0.89 -11.08 4.88
CA LEU A 105 -1.57 -10.38 3.80
C LEU A 105 -0.87 -9.04 3.58
N GLY A 106 -0.14 -8.95 2.48
CA GLY A 106 0.60 -7.77 2.07
C GLY A 106 -0.18 -6.90 1.08
N PHE A 107 -0.09 -5.60 1.26
CA PHE A 107 -0.65 -4.62 0.34
C PHE A 107 0.49 -3.76 -0.21
N VAL A 108 0.66 -3.79 -1.53
CA VAL A 108 1.76 -3.10 -2.22
C VAL A 108 1.25 -1.78 -2.79
N SER A 109 1.89 -0.68 -2.37
CA SER A 109 1.54 0.72 -2.70
C SER A 109 0.06 1.04 -2.41
N PRO A 110 -0.47 0.74 -1.21
CA PRO A 110 -1.90 0.85 -0.92
C PRO A 110 -2.38 2.27 -0.62
N THR A 111 -1.50 3.27 -0.60
CA THR A 111 -1.77 4.66 -0.18
C THR A 111 -3.06 5.23 -0.77
N SER A 112 -3.23 5.11 -2.09
CA SER A 112 -4.43 5.63 -2.79
C SER A 112 -5.65 4.73 -2.66
N HIS A 113 -5.49 3.53 -2.08
CA HIS A 113 -6.48 2.47 -1.98
C HIS A 113 -6.85 2.10 -0.53
N ILE A 114 -6.43 2.89 0.46
CA ILE A 114 -6.67 2.59 1.89
C ILE A 114 -8.14 2.23 2.20
N PRO A 115 -9.17 2.92 1.68
CA PRO A 115 -10.56 2.52 1.92
C PRO A 115 -10.86 1.09 1.44
N HIS A 116 -10.30 0.69 0.30
CA HIS A 116 -10.47 -0.63 -0.27
C HIS A 116 -9.67 -1.67 0.52
N MET A 117 -8.43 -1.36 0.91
CA MET A 117 -7.62 -2.20 1.78
C MET A 117 -8.35 -2.54 3.08
N LEU A 118 -8.88 -1.53 3.77
CA LEU A 118 -9.63 -1.73 5.02
C LEU A 118 -10.87 -2.60 4.82
N LYS A 119 -11.59 -2.42 3.72
CA LYS A 119 -12.75 -3.25 3.39
C LYS A 119 -12.37 -4.69 3.06
N ILE A 120 -11.28 -4.91 2.35
CA ILE A 120 -10.76 -6.26 2.06
C ILE A 120 -10.39 -6.96 3.38
N ILE A 121 -9.67 -6.28 4.29
CA ILE A 121 -9.31 -6.84 5.60
C ILE A 121 -10.57 -7.27 6.38
N ASP A 122 -11.57 -6.40 6.49
CA ASP A 122 -12.85 -6.71 7.16
C ASP A 122 -13.55 -7.94 6.54
N MET A 123 -13.56 -8.01 5.21
CA MET A 123 -14.17 -9.16 4.52
C MET A 123 -13.38 -10.44 4.75
N VAL A 124 -12.04 -10.42 4.67
CA VAL A 124 -11.18 -11.58 4.94
C VAL A 124 -11.39 -12.10 6.36
N GLN A 125 -11.54 -11.19 7.35
CA GLN A 125 -11.85 -11.56 8.72
C GLN A 125 -13.22 -12.23 8.86
N LYS A 126 -14.23 -11.79 8.12
CA LYS A 126 -15.56 -12.44 8.08
C LYS A 126 -15.53 -13.85 7.48
N TYR A 127 -14.54 -14.15 6.63
CA TYR A 127 -14.27 -15.52 6.15
C TYR A 127 -13.50 -16.38 7.18
N GLY A 128 -13.22 -15.86 8.38
CA GLY A 128 -12.56 -16.57 9.47
C GLY A 128 -11.02 -16.54 9.42
N PHE A 129 -10.42 -15.70 8.61
CA PHE A 129 -8.98 -15.52 8.54
C PHE A 129 -8.54 -14.23 9.25
N SER A 130 -7.41 -14.30 9.95
CA SER A 130 -6.81 -13.14 10.63
C SER A 130 -5.30 -13.09 10.34
N PRO A 131 -4.91 -12.87 9.08
CA PRO A 131 -3.49 -12.75 8.72
C PRO A 131 -2.88 -11.49 9.32
N LYS A 132 -1.57 -11.49 9.56
CA LYS A 132 -0.82 -10.27 9.85
C LYS A 132 -0.79 -9.37 8.62
N ILE A 133 -1.07 -8.11 8.81
CA ILE A 133 -1.20 -7.11 7.73
C ILE A 133 0.13 -6.43 7.49
N ILE A 134 0.65 -6.54 6.26
CA ILE A 134 1.85 -5.86 5.80
C ILE A 134 1.44 -4.68 4.90
N TYR A 135 1.97 -3.50 5.21
CA TYR A 135 1.80 -2.28 4.43
C TYR A 135 3.14 -1.91 3.77
N ASN A 136 3.30 -2.31 2.50
CA ASN A 136 4.49 -2.02 1.70
C ASN A 136 4.29 -0.70 0.96
N THR A 137 5.09 0.31 1.27
CA THR A 137 4.88 1.67 0.80
C THR A 137 6.15 2.33 0.29
N ASN A 138 5.98 3.28 -0.61
CA ASN A 138 7.05 4.13 -1.13
C ASN A 138 7.44 5.28 -0.17
N GLY A 139 6.87 5.34 1.02
CA GLY A 139 7.17 6.34 2.05
C GLY A 139 6.46 7.69 1.88
N TYR A 140 5.88 8.00 0.72
CA TYR A 140 5.20 9.28 0.48
C TYR A 140 3.76 9.24 1.00
N GLU A 141 3.62 9.38 2.32
CA GLU A 141 2.37 9.19 3.07
C GLU A 141 1.98 10.41 3.88
N ASN A 142 0.69 10.63 4.10
CA ASN A 142 0.21 11.56 5.10
C ASN A 142 0.24 10.92 6.50
N VAL A 143 0.83 11.60 7.46
CA VAL A 143 0.87 11.16 8.86
C VAL A 143 -0.54 10.95 9.42
N GLU A 144 -1.48 11.85 9.11
CA GLU A 144 -2.87 11.74 9.55
C GLU A 144 -3.54 10.48 9.02
N THR A 145 -3.23 10.10 7.77
CA THR A 145 -3.76 8.88 7.16
C THR A 145 -3.15 7.64 7.80
N LEU A 146 -1.84 7.64 8.08
CA LEU A 146 -1.17 6.54 8.78
C LEU A 146 -1.73 6.31 10.18
N ARG A 147 -2.10 7.37 10.91
CA ARG A 147 -2.74 7.24 12.23
C ARG A 147 -4.06 6.50 12.21
N LEU A 148 -4.81 6.54 11.08
CA LEU A 148 -6.03 5.75 10.92
C LEU A 148 -5.76 4.25 10.78
N LEU A 149 -4.52 3.87 10.49
CA LEU A 149 -4.08 2.48 10.34
C LEU A 149 -3.49 1.89 11.62
N GLU A 150 -3.38 2.69 12.69
CA GLU A 150 -2.86 2.22 13.99
C GLU A 150 -3.74 1.09 14.54
N GLY A 151 -3.13 -0.02 14.92
CA GLY A 151 -3.83 -1.23 15.39
C GLY A 151 -4.37 -2.13 14.26
N ILE A 152 -4.32 -1.71 13.00
CA ILE A 152 -4.77 -2.50 11.83
C ILE A 152 -3.57 -3.10 11.09
N VAL A 153 -2.56 -2.29 10.80
CA VAL A 153 -1.32 -2.75 10.15
C VAL A 153 -0.41 -3.36 11.20
N ASP A 154 0.14 -4.54 10.93
CA ASP A 154 1.10 -5.20 11.82
C ASP A 154 2.54 -4.83 11.48
N ILE A 155 2.86 -4.73 10.20
CA ILE A 155 4.22 -4.50 9.69
C ILE A 155 4.18 -3.42 8.62
N TYR A 156 5.03 -2.41 8.77
CA TYR A 156 5.30 -1.43 7.73
C TYR A 156 6.63 -1.77 7.03
N LEU A 157 6.62 -1.76 5.70
CA LEU A 157 7.81 -1.88 4.85
C LEU A 157 7.95 -0.59 4.02
N PRO A 158 8.51 0.48 4.60
CA PRO A 158 8.67 1.74 3.90
C PRO A 158 9.97 1.79 3.09
N ASP A 159 9.89 2.14 1.82
CA ASP A 159 11.03 2.56 1.04
C ASP A 159 11.36 4.04 1.34
N PHE A 160 12.59 4.36 1.62
CA PHE A 160 13.11 5.72 1.58
C PHE A 160 13.86 5.94 0.26
N LYS A 161 13.11 6.38 -0.77
CA LYS A 161 13.60 6.37 -2.17
C LYS A 161 14.58 7.49 -2.50
N TYR A 162 14.50 8.63 -1.81
CA TYR A 162 15.29 9.82 -2.10
C TYR A 162 15.71 10.53 -0.82
N ALA A 163 16.97 10.96 -0.76
CA ALA A 163 17.48 11.90 0.21
C ALA A 163 17.67 13.31 -0.40
N ASP A 164 17.17 13.51 -1.62
CA ASP A 164 17.28 14.74 -2.41
C ASP A 164 15.97 14.99 -3.15
N ASP A 165 15.36 16.15 -2.89
CA ASP A 165 14.06 16.50 -3.44
C ASP A 165 14.13 16.89 -4.93
N GLU A 166 15.26 17.37 -5.45
CA GLU A 166 15.45 17.62 -6.88
C GLU A 166 15.44 16.31 -7.67
N LEU A 167 16.08 15.26 -7.11
CA LEU A 167 16.02 13.91 -7.67
C LEU A 167 14.60 13.35 -7.60
N ALA A 168 13.91 13.52 -6.47
CA ALA A 168 12.53 13.07 -6.29
C ALA A 168 11.59 13.74 -7.30
N GLN A 169 11.73 15.04 -7.49
CA GLN A 169 10.95 15.80 -8.49
C GLN A 169 11.24 15.29 -9.91
N ARG A 170 12.50 15.09 -10.26
CA ARG A 170 12.92 14.68 -11.61
C ARG A 170 12.52 13.25 -11.94
N LEU A 171 12.64 12.33 -10.98
CA LEU A 171 12.49 10.89 -11.21
C LEU A 171 11.11 10.34 -10.82
N SER A 172 10.34 11.04 -9.98
CA SER A 172 9.02 10.61 -9.50
C SER A 172 7.95 11.68 -9.52
N GLY A 173 8.28 12.92 -9.89
CA GLY A 173 7.34 14.03 -9.97
C GLY A 173 6.92 14.60 -8.60
N ILE A 174 7.75 14.44 -7.56
CA ILE A 174 7.45 14.81 -6.18
C ILE A 174 8.40 15.89 -5.68
N PRO A 175 7.91 17.07 -5.27
CA PRO A 175 8.79 18.21 -4.92
C PRO A 175 9.32 18.20 -3.47
N ASN A 176 8.72 17.42 -2.56
CA ASN A 176 9.01 17.45 -1.11
C ASN A 176 9.02 16.06 -0.51
N TYR A 177 9.72 15.14 -1.17
CA TYR A 177 9.72 13.73 -0.77
C TYR A 177 10.41 13.51 0.57
N THR A 178 11.60 14.10 0.76
CA THR A 178 12.49 13.79 1.89
C THR A 178 11.84 14.07 3.24
N GLU A 179 11.34 15.28 3.45
CA GLU A 179 10.67 15.67 4.70
C GLU A 179 9.40 14.84 4.92
N THR A 180 8.58 14.68 3.88
CA THR A 180 7.33 13.92 3.93
C THR A 180 7.57 12.46 4.29
N ALA A 181 8.54 11.81 3.65
CA ALA A 181 8.85 10.40 3.91
C ALA A 181 9.46 10.20 5.31
N LEU A 182 10.32 11.09 5.78
CA LEU A 182 10.86 11.03 7.14
C LEU A 182 9.75 11.17 8.19
N ALA A 183 8.80 12.09 8.01
CA ALA A 183 7.68 12.25 8.91
C ALA A 183 6.78 10.98 8.92
N ALA A 184 6.52 10.40 7.74
CA ALA A 184 5.74 9.19 7.59
C ALA A 184 6.42 7.98 8.26
N ILE A 185 7.72 7.76 8.01
CA ILE A 185 8.51 6.68 8.61
C ILE A 185 8.59 6.87 10.13
N GLY A 186 8.75 8.11 10.61
CA GLY A 186 8.70 8.44 12.04
C GLY A 186 7.39 8.03 12.69
N GLU A 187 6.25 8.24 12.02
CA GLU A 187 4.94 7.80 12.51
C GLU A 187 4.79 6.27 12.48
N MET A 188 5.25 5.59 11.43
CA MET A 188 5.26 4.13 11.36
C MET A 188 6.10 3.53 12.48
N TYR A 189 7.29 4.11 12.73
CA TYR A 189 8.15 3.72 13.86
C TYR A 189 7.48 3.96 15.22
N ARG A 190 6.78 5.08 15.40
CA ARG A 190 6.00 5.35 16.61
C ARG A 190 4.99 4.24 16.90
N GLN A 191 4.29 3.77 15.86
CA GLN A 191 3.24 2.75 15.97
C GLN A 191 3.80 1.35 16.26
N LYS A 192 4.90 0.95 15.62
CA LYS A 192 5.36 -0.44 15.62
C LYS A 192 6.73 -0.66 16.26
N LYS A 193 7.53 0.39 16.38
CA LYS A 193 8.94 0.34 16.74
C LYS A 193 9.75 -0.53 15.74
N SER A 194 11.06 -0.58 15.88
CA SER A 194 11.89 -1.50 15.11
C SER A 194 11.89 -2.85 15.78
N VAL A 195 11.75 -3.92 15.01
CA VAL A 195 11.92 -5.32 15.49
C VAL A 195 13.40 -5.73 15.38
N LEU A 196 14.34 -4.79 15.35
CA LEU A 196 15.74 -5.14 15.56
C LEU A 196 15.85 -5.62 17.01
N ASN A 197 15.85 -6.93 17.19
CA ASN A 197 16.17 -7.55 18.46
C ASN A 197 17.57 -7.09 18.85
N ASP A 198 17.73 -6.49 20.03
CA ASP A 198 19.03 -6.13 20.62
C ASP A 198 19.94 -7.35 20.87
N GLU A 199 19.51 -8.56 20.50
CA GLU A 199 20.20 -9.81 20.72
C GLU A 199 21.18 -10.22 19.60
N ASN A 200 21.29 -9.46 18.50
CA ASN A 200 22.28 -9.74 17.45
C ASN A 200 22.84 -8.44 16.87
N PRO A 201 23.79 -7.77 17.58
CA PRO A 201 24.57 -6.70 16.96
C PRO A 201 25.51 -7.33 15.92
N ALA A 202 25.29 -6.96 14.64
CA ALA A 202 26.15 -7.31 13.52
C ALA A 202 27.55 -6.71 13.68
#